data_0641c1cff46350c68d3d45403f19bb1e
#
_entry.id   0641c1cff46350c68d3d45403f19bb1e
#
_cell.length_a   1.000
_cell.length_b   1.000
_cell.length_c   1.000
_cell.angle_alpha   90.00
_cell.angle_beta   90.00
_cell.angle_gamma   90.00
#
_symmetry.space_group_name_H-M   'P 1'
#
loop_
_entity.id
_entity.type
_entity.pdbx_description
1 polymer ?
#
loop_
_entity_poly.entity_id
_entity_poly.type
_entity_poly.pdbx_seq_one_letter_code
_entity_poly.pdbx_strand_id
1 'polypeptide(L)'
;MTTQQTKYLFTVSHFNGDPDRVATPLVLANNALAAGGDVLLWFTVDGANLGRQGAADGLVSKSFPPVAELLRTFAENGGRIGVCPPCGKTHGVTSENMLANAEWMGAAAVLGAAQERQAFSF
;
A
#
# COMPACT_ATOMS: atom_id res chain seq x y z
N MET A 1 -15.02 27.52 -8.74
CA MET A 1 -13.95 26.77 -9.36
C MET A 1 -13.76 25.44 -8.63
N THR A 2 -13.84 24.34 -9.33
CA THR A 2 -13.72 23.01 -8.72
C THR A 2 -12.27 22.58 -8.74
N THR A 3 -11.73 22.23 -7.59
CA THR A 3 -10.41 21.63 -7.50
C THR A 3 -10.53 20.15 -7.78
N GLN A 4 -9.84 19.66 -8.79
CA GLN A 4 -9.81 18.23 -9.05
C GLN A 4 -8.94 17.51 -8.04
N GLN A 5 -9.45 16.43 -7.51
CA GLN A 5 -8.69 15.55 -6.63
C GLN A 5 -7.64 14.80 -7.44
N THR A 6 -6.38 14.87 -7.01
CA THR A 6 -5.33 14.06 -7.63
C THR A 6 -5.44 12.62 -7.14
N LYS A 7 -5.27 11.69 -8.06
CA LYS A 7 -5.33 10.25 -7.76
C LYS A 7 -3.95 9.64 -7.95
N TYR A 8 -3.55 8.83 -6.99
CA TYR A 8 -2.23 8.19 -6.99
C TYR A 8 -2.34 6.68 -6.84
N LEU A 9 -1.37 6.00 -7.43
CA LEU A 9 -1.14 4.56 -7.24
C LEU A 9 0.32 4.37 -6.89
N PHE A 10 0.58 3.77 -5.73
CA PHE A 10 1.94 3.39 -5.34
C PHE A 10 2.02 1.86 -5.27
N THR A 11 2.93 1.29 -6.06
CA THR A 11 3.18 -0.15 -6.04
C THR A 11 4.34 -0.44 -5.11
N VAL A 12 4.13 -1.37 -4.17
CA VAL A 12 5.12 -1.76 -3.18
C VAL A 12 5.48 -3.22 -3.40
N SER A 13 6.74 -3.49 -3.72
CA SER A 13 7.23 -4.83 -4.05
C SER A 13 8.26 -5.38 -3.05
N HIS A 14 8.58 -4.64 -2.01
CA HIS A 14 9.55 -5.02 -0.99
C HIS A 14 8.86 -5.30 0.35
N PHE A 15 9.55 -6.01 1.22
CA PHE A 15 9.05 -6.34 2.56
C PHE A 15 10.19 -6.19 3.59
N ASN A 16 10.61 -7.29 4.20
CA ASN A 16 11.55 -7.24 5.34
C ASN A 16 13.02 -7.09 4.95
N GLY A 17 13.38 -7.33 3.71
CA GLY A 17 14.76 -7.21 3.25
C GLY A 17 15.25 -5.78 3.15
N ASP A 18 14.33 -4.83 2.94
CA ASP A 18 14.68 -3.41 2.83
C ASP A 18 13.53 -2.54 3.35
N PRO A 19 13.46 -2.32 4.68
CA PRO A 19 12.38 -1.53 5.29
C PRO A 19 12.29 -0.09 4.77
N ASP A 20 13.40 0.51 4.35
CA ASP A 20 13.36 1.87 3.81
C ASP A 20 12.60 1.94 2.49
N ARG A 21 12.71 0.89 1.65
CA ARG A 21 11.96 0.82 0.40
C ARG A 21 10.47 0.55 0.61
N VAL A 22 10.11 0.03 1.77
CA VAL A 22 8.70 -0.12 2.16
C VAL A 22 8.19 1.19 2.75
N ALA A 23 8.95 1.82 3.63
CA ALA A 23 8.54 3.05 4.30
C ALA A 23 8.37 4.22 3.33
N THR A 24 9.26 4.35 2.35
CA THR A 24 9.23 5.48 1.41
C THR A 24 7.88 5.64 0.70
N PRO A 25 7.33 4.61 0.02
CA PRO A 25 6.02 4.76 -0.63
C PRO A 25 4.90 5.02 0.37
N LEU A 26 4.98 4.48 1.60
CA LEU A 26 3.96 4.72 2.62
C LEU A 26 4.00 6.17 3.12
N VAL A 27 5.17 6.76 3.23
CA VAL A 27 5.30 8.18 3.57
C VAL A 27 4.70 9.04 2.48
N LEU A 28 5.02 8.75 1.21
CA LEU A 28 4.43 9.46 0.08
C LEU A 28 2.91 9.31 0.06
N ALA A 29 2.41 8.11 0.28
CA ALA A 29 0.97 7.83 0.28
C ALA A 29 0.25 8.63 1.38
N ASN A 30 0.82 8.67 2.58
CA ASN A 30 0.24 9.43 3.69
C ASN A 30 0.24 10.94 3.42
N ASN A 31 1.31 11.45 2.81
CA ASN A 31 1.36 12.85 2.43
C ASN A 31 0.33 13.19 1.35
N ALA A 32 0.15 12.29 0.38
CA ALA A 32 -0.86 12.47 -0.65
C ALA A 32 -2.28 12.50 -0.07
N LEU A 33 -2.58 11.61 0.90
CA LEU A 33 -3.87 11.64 1.60
C LEU A 33 -4.06 12.94 2.37
N ALA A 34 -3.03 13.38 3.08
CA ALA A 34 -3.10 14.63 3.85
C ALA A 34 -3.35 15.84 2.95
N ALA A 35 -2.89 15.79 1.72
CA ALA A 35 -3.14 16.84 0.72
C ALA A 35 -4.49 16.71 0.01
N GLY A 36 -5.33 15.76 0.42
CA GLY A 36 -6.66 15.56 -0.16
C GLY A 36 -6.70 14.61 -1.35
N GLY A 37 -5.62 13.91 -1.63
CA GLY A 37 -5.55 12.96 -2.74
C GLY A 37 -6.35 11.68 -2.49
N ASP A 38 -6.67 10.99 -3.58
CA ASP A 38 -7.21 9.63 -3.58
C ASP A 38 -6.04 8.69 -3.80
N VAL A 39 -5.74 7.82 -2.84
CA VAL A 39 -4.53 7.02 -2.86
C VAL A 39 -4.84 5.54 -2.78
N LEU A 40 -4.29 4.79 -3.73
CA LEU A 40 -4.32 3.34 -3.76
C LEU A 40 -2.90 2.82 -3.61
N LEU A 41 -2.68 1.95 -2.62
CA LEU A 41 -1.46 1.16 -2.52
C LEU A 41 -1.71 -0.22 -3.12
N TRP A 42 -0.80 -0.71 -3.95
CA TRP A 42 -0.87 -2.07 -4.47
C TRP A 42 0.35 -2.86 -4.02
N PHE A 43 0.09 -3.92 -3.26
CA PHE A 43 1.14 -4.78 -2.71
C PHE A 43 1.32 -6.00 -3.58
N THR A 44 2.51 -6.17 -4.13
CA THR A 44 2.85 -7.27 -5.03
C THR A 44 4.24 -7.81 -4.70
N VAL A 45 4.61 -8.93 -5.28
CA VAL A 45 5.88 -9.61 -5.02
C VAL A 45 6.02 -9.80 -3.49
N ASP A 46 7.16 -9.52 -2.91
CA ASP A 46 7.36 -9.64 -1.45
C ASP A 46 6.51 -8.63 -0.67
N GLY A 47 6.18 -7.50 -1.28
CA GLY A 47 5.31 -6.49 -0.68
C GLY A 47 3.91 -7.01 -0.35
N ALA A 48 3.47 -8.08 -0.99
CA ALA A 48 2.16 -8.69 -0.69
C ALA A 48 2.04 -9.14 0.77
N ASN A 49 3.16 -9.45 1.44
CA ASN A 49 3.17 -9.75 2.88
C ASN A 49 2.52 -8.65 3.71
N LEU A 50 2.65 -7.40 3.27
CA LEU A 50 2.12 -6.24 4.00
C LEU A 50 0.59 -6.22 4.06
N GLY A 51 -0.06 -6.98 3.21
CA GLY A 51 -1.51 -7.10 3.22
C GLY A 51 -2.05 -7.92 4.40
N ARG A 52 -1.19 -8.66 5.10
CA ARG A 52 -1.55 -9.52 6.22
C ARG A 52 -1.46 -8.75 7.53
N GLN A 53 -2.45 -8.91 8.40
CA GLN A 53 -2.45 -8.30 9.72
C GLN A 53 -1.19 -8.74 10.50
N GLY A 54 -0.52 -7.77 11.10
CA GLY A 54 0.66 -8.02 11.92
C GLY A 54 1.95 -8.21 11.14
N ALA A 55 1.92 -8.32 9.82
CA ALA A 55 3.13 -8.59 9.03
C ALA A 55 4.15 -7.45 9.12
N ALA A 56 3.70 -6.22 9.29
CA ALA A 56 4.57 -5.06 9.39
C ALA A 56 5.16 -4.84 10.79
N ASP A 57 4.71 -5.61 11.77
CA ASP A 57 5.22 -5.47 13.14
C ASP A 57 6.72 -5.77 13.18
N GLY A 58 7.48 -4.87 13.75
CA GLY A 58 8.93 -5.02 13.82
C GLY A 58 9.71 -4.52 12.60
N LEU A 59 9.05 -4.12 11.54
CA LEU A 59 9.72 -3.50 10.39
C LEU A 59 10.05 -2.05 10.72
N VAL A 60 11.33 -1.76 10.91
CA VAL A 60 11.80 -0.43 11.30
C VAL A 60 12.67 0.14 10.20
N SER A 61 12.25 1.27 9.67
CA SER A 61 13.03 2.08 8.73
C SER A 61 14.08 2.88 9.50
N LYS A 62 15.20 3.14 8.87
CA LYS A 62 16.24 4.00 9.43
C LYS A 62 15.86 5.48 9.38
N SER A 63 15.04 5.85 8.40
CA SER A 63 14.78 7.25 8.07
C SER A 63 13.37 7.72 8.40
N PHE A 64 12.43 6.80 8.62
CA PHE A 64 11.00 7.09 8.76
C PHE A 64 10.41 6.37 9.95
N PRO A 65 9.17 6.71 10.35
CA PRO A 65 8.48 5.97 11.41
C PRO A 65 8.34 4.48 11.11
N PRO A 66 8.07 3.64 12.12
CA PRO A 66 7.84 2.21 11.89
C PRO A 66 6.77 1.95 10.84
N VAL A 67 6.97 0.91 10.04
CA VAL A 67 6.06 0.58 8.93
C VAL A 67 4.63 0.35 9.43
N ALA A 68 4.47 -0.35 10.54
CA ALA A 68 3.14 -0.60 11.12
C ALA A 68 2.40 0.69 11.45
N GLU A 69 3.11 1.70 11.94
CA GLU A 69 2.52 3.02 12.24
C GLU A 69 2.10 3.73 10.96
N LEU A 70 2.93 3.68 9.92
CA LEU A 70 2.60 4.28 8.62
C LEU A 70 1.37 3.63 8.00
N LEU A 71 1.25 2.31 8.09
CA LEU A 71 0.07 1.58 7.61
C LEU A 71 -1.19 1.95 8.39
N ARG A 72 -1.07 2.10 9.71
CA ARG A 72 -2.20 2.48 10.56
C ARG A 72 -2.70 3.88 10.19
N THR A 73 -1.80 4.83 10.05
CA THR A 73 -2.14 6.20 9.64
C THR A 73 -2.82 6.20 8.28
N PHE A 74 -2.33 5.40 7.34
CA PHE A 74 -2.92 5.28 6.02
C PHE A 74 -4.37 4.80 6.09
N ALA A 75 -4.63 3.77 6.89
CA ALA A 75 -5.98 3.23 7.08
C ALA A 75 -6.91 4.25 7.75
N GLU A 76 -6.43 4.93 8.80
CA GLU A 76 -7.20 5.91 9.54
C GLU A 76 -7.64 7.09 8.67
N ASN A 77 -6.87 7.41 7.65
CA ASN A 77 -7.17 8.51 6.72
C ASN A 77 -7.87 8.06 5.44
N GLY A 78 -8.39 6.83 5.43
CA GLY A 78 -9.21 6.34 4.33
C GLY A 78 -8.44 5.80 3.13
N GLY A 79 -7.16 5.50 3.29
CA GLY A 79 -6.36 4.92 2.22
C GLY A 79 -6.79 3.48 1.88
N ARG A 80 -6.73 3.14 0.60
CA ARG A 80 -7.12 1.82 0.10
C ARG A 80 -5.90 1.01 -0.29
N ILE A 81 -5.98 -0.30 -0.07
CA ILE A 81 -4.93 -1.25 -0.40
C ILE A 81 -5.48 -2.34 -1.30
N GLY A 82 -4.75 -2.65 -2.37
CA GLY A 82 -4.98 -3.84 -3.17
C GLY A 82 -3.84 -4.83 -2.96
N VAL A 83 -4.16 -6.12 -2.86
CA VAL A 83 -3.16 -7.19 -2.74
C VAL A 83 -3.21 -8.06 -3.98
N CYS A 84 -2.07 -8.24 -4.63
CA CYS A 84 -1.94 -9.11 -5.79
C CYS A 84 -2.28 -10.55 -5.39
N PRO A 85 -3.30 -11.21 -6.00
CA PRO A 85 -3.73 -12.52 -5.52
C PRO A 85 -2.66 -13.61 -5.57
N PRO A 86 -1.93 -13.83 -6.69
CA PRO A 86 -0.90 -14.88 -6.68
C PRO A 86 0.18 -14.63 -5.63
N CYS A 87 0.66 -13.38 -5.52
CA CYS A 87 1.72 -13.04 -4.57
C CYS A 87 1.22 -13.14 -3.14
N GLY A 88 0.02 -12.65 -2.87
CA GLY A 88 -0.58 -12.71 -1.54
C GLY A 88 -0.74 -14.15 -1.07
N LYS A 89 -1.27 -15.01 -1.93
CA LYS A 89 -1.45 -16.43 -1.59
C LYS A 89 -0.12 -17.11 -1.32
N THR A 90 0.90 -16.83 -2.11
CA THR A 90 2.26 -17.34 -1.89
C THR A 90 2.80 -16.95 -0.51
N HIS A 91 2.49 -15.75 -0.06
CA HIS A 91 2.98 -15.22 1.21
C HIS A 91 1.99 -15.36 2.38
N GLY A 92 0.99 -16.21 2.23
CA GLY A 92 0.08 -16.54 3.32
C GLY A 92 -0.99 -15.52 3.63
N VAL A 93 -1.30 -14.61 2.71
CA VAL A 93 -2.42 -13.69 2.85
C VAL A 93 -3.71 -14.44 2.54
N THR A 94 -4.69 -14.32 3.43
CA THR A 94 -6.03 -14.90 3.28
C THR A 94 -7.08 -13.82 3.50
N SER A 95 -8.33 -14.12 3.14
CA SER A 95 -9.43 -13.19 3.40
C SER A 95 -9.61 -12.93 4.90
N GLU A 96 -9.24 -13.89 5.75
CA GLU A 96 -9.40 -13.78 7.20
C GLU A 96 -8.30 -12.96 7.85
N ASN A 97 -7.07 -12.97 7.32
CA ASN A 97 -5.95 -12.24 7.92
C ASN A 97 -5.60 -10.94 7.19
N MET A 98 -6.32 -10.60 6.14
CA MET A 98 -6.09 -9.39 5.37
C MET A 98 -6.43 -8.14 6.18
N LEU A 99 -5.68 -7.06 5.96
CA LEU A 99 -5.97 -5.76 6.56
C LEU A 99 -7.40 -5.32 6.21
N ALA A 100 -8.07 -4.62 7.13
CA ALA A 100 -9.47 -4.23 6.96
C ALA A 100 -9.70 -3.31 5.76
N ASN A 101 -8.72 -2.47 5.41
CA ASN A 101 -8.79 -1.56 4.28
C ASN A 101 -8.17 -2.14 3.00
N ALA A 102 -7.94 -3.43 2.96
CA ALA A 102 -7.34 -4.13 1.81
C ALA A 102 -8.34 -5.05 1.15
N GLU A 103 -8.14 -5.26 -0.15
CA GLU A 103 -8.92 -6.18 -0.96
C GLU A 103 -8.00 -6.87 -1.97
N TRP A 104 -8.41 -8.01 -2.46
CA TRP A 104 -7.71 -8.66 -3.57
C TRP A 104 -7.81 -7.76 -4.81
N MET A 105 -6.68 -7.55 -5.47
CA MET A 105 -6.64 -6.72 -6.68
C MET A 105 -5.65 -7.33 -7.66
N GLY A 106 -6.18 -8.03 -8.66
CA GLY A 106 -5.37 -8.66 -9.71
C GLY A 106 -4.93 -7.68 -10.79
N ALA A 107 -4.24 -8.21 -11.79
CA ALA A 107 -3.63 -7.41 -12.85
C ALA A 107 -4.64 -6.55 -13.60
N ALA A 108 -5.79 -7.09 -13.99
CA ALA A 108 -6.80 -6.32 -14.72
C ALA A 108 -7.33 -5.15 -13.88
N ALA A 109 -7.58 -5.39 -12.59
CA ALA A 109 -8.11 -4.38 -11.71
C ALA A 109 -7.11 -3.25 -11.46
N VAL A 110 -5.83 -3.58 -11.23
CA VAL A 110 -4.81 -2.56 -10.99
C VAL A 110 -4.52 -1.76 -12.26
N LEU A 111 -4.50 -2.39 -13.42
CA LEU A 111 -4.31 -1.66 -14.68
C LEU A 111 -5.48 -0.71 -14.95
N GLY A 112 -6.71 -1.14 -14.65
CA GLY A 112 -7.87 -0.27 -14.74
C GLY A 112 -7.78 0.93 -13.79
N ALA A 113 -7.36 0.70 -12.56
CA ALA A 113 -7.17 1.76 -11.58
C ALA A 113 -6.06 2.74 -12.01
N ALA A 114 -5.01 2.23 -12.65
CA ALA A 114 -3.87 3.04 -13.08
C ALA A 114 -4.22 4.04 -14.17
N GLN A 115 -5.27 3.82 -14.95
CA GLN A 115 -5.64 4.71 -16.06
C GLN A 115 -5.93 6.14 -15.61
N GLU A 116 -6.41 6.30 -14.39
CA GLU A 116 -6.80 7.61 -13.86
C GLU A 116 -5.83 8.14 -12.80
N ARG A 117 -4.74 7.41 -12.56
CA ARG A 117 -3.85 7.69 -11.43
C ARG A 117 -2.43 7.98 -11.89
N GLN A 118 -1.77 8.85 -11.15
CA GLN A 118 -0.32 8.98 -11.27
C GLN A 118 0.29 7.79 -10.53
N ALA A 119 1.09 7.00 -11.24
CA ALA A 119 1.59 5.73 -10.74
C ALA A 119 3.09 5.80 -10.44
N PHE A 120 3.47 5.31 -9.27
CA PHE A 120 4.85 5.19 -8.83
C PHE A 120 5.10 3.77 -8.35
N SER A 121 6.28 3.24 -8.64
CA SER A 121 6.65 1.87 -8.28
C SER A 121 7.88 1.85 -7.37
N PHE A 122 7.79 1.02 -6.35
CA PHE A 122 8.86 0.88 -5.35
C PHE A 122 9.18 -0.57 -5.03
#